data_bdaa9e48586350f6cdd0e82aa7b0e0b2
#
_entry.id   bdaa9e48586350f6cdd0e82aa7b0e0b2
#
_cell.length_a   1.000
_cell.length_b   1.000
_cell.length_c   1.000
_cell.angle_alpha   90.00
_cell.angle_beta   90.00
_cell.angle_gamma   90.00
#
_symmetry.space_group_name_H-M   'P 1'
#
loop_
_entity.id
_entity.type
_entity.pdbx_description
1 polymer ?
#
loop_
_entity_poly.entity_id
_entity_poly.type
_entity_poly.pdbx_seq_one_letter_code
_entity_poly.pdbx_strand_id
1 'polypeptide(L)'
;MKKKTVLIVEDSPGFSELMKFVVEDEGFNGVLFPLEENFIKWVDKSKPSAIIMDLALNRLSGFDLIKEVKAHQKHKNIPIVVITGRDLDVKDITELKMNDIQYLRKGRVDMHEIHQAIRNVVAKSEGK
;
A
#
# COMPACT_ATOMS: atom_id res chain seq x y z
N MET A 1 -15.41 17.57 -6.15
CA MET A 1 -15.04 16.18 -6.44
C MET A 1 -14.44 15.53 -5.23
N LYS A 2 -14.77 14.26 -5.04
CA LYS A 2 -14.17 13.50 -3.94
C LYS A 2 -12.70 13.23 -4.21
N LYS A 3 -11.89 13.37 -3.18
CA LYS A 3 -10.50 12.95 -3.25
C LYS A 3 -10.43 11.43 -3.33
N LYS A 4 -9.45 10.92 -4.05
CA LYS A 4 -9.15 9.49 -4.04
C LYS A 4 -8.55 9.11 -2.68
N THR A 5 -8.85 7.91 -2.25
CA THR A 5 -8.39 7.41 -0.95
C THR A 5 -7.26 6.42 -1.12
N VAL A 6 -6.23 6.54 -0.30
CA VAL A 6 -5.12 5.58 -0.23
C VAL A 6 -5.15 4.96 1.16
N LEU A 7 -5.27 3.64 1.21
CA LEU A 7 -5.23 2.89 2.46
C LEU A 7 -3.79 2.57 2.80
N ILE A 8 -3.37 2.89 4.03
CA ILE A 8 -1.98 2.75 4.46
C ILE A 8 -1.90 1.63 5.50
N VAL A 9 -1.12 0.60 5.19
CA VAL A 9 -0.94 -0.58 6.05
C VAL A 9 0.49 -0.58 6.54
N GLU A 10 0.71 -0.04 7.72
CA GLU A 10 2.02 0.20 8.29
C GLU A 10 1.92 0.25 9.82
N ASP A 11 2.73 -0.54 10.52
CA ASP A 11 2.64 -0.59 11.98
C ASP A 11 3.63 0.33 12.72
N SER A 12 4.60 0.91 12.02
CA SER A 12 5.50 1.89 12.61
C SER A 12 4.78 3.24 12.69
N PRO A 13 4.50 3.78 13.90
CA PRO A 13 3.73 5.02 14.01
C PRO A 13 4.36 6.19 13.27
N GLY A 14 5.69 6.34 13.37
CA GLY A 14 6.36 7.43 12.67
C GLY A 14 6.25 7.32 11.17
N PHE A 15 6.44 6.13 10.63
CA PHE A 15 6.37 5.94 9.18
C PHE A 15 4.93 6.00 8.66
N SER A 16 3.96 5.48 9.43
CA SER A 16 2.57 5.54 9.00
C SER A 16 2.09 6.99 8.90
N GLU A 17 2.46 7.83 9.87
CA GLU A 17 2.10 9.24 9.83
C GLU A 17 2.80 9.96 8.68
N LEU A 18 4.05 9.60 8.40
CA LEU A 18 4.78 10.17 7.28
C LEU A 18 4.09 9.80 5.96
N MET A 19 3.67 8.55 5.80
CA MET A 19 2.96 8.13 4.60
C MET A 19 1.63 8.87 4.44
N LYS A 20 0.92 9.06 5.54
CA LYS A 20 -0.33 9.82 5.49
C LYS A 20 -0.07 11.26 5.06
N PHE A 21 0.98 11.87 5.59
CA PHE A 21 1.36 13.23 5.20
C PHE A 21 1.66 13.29 3.70
N VAL A 22 2.45 12.35 3.18
CA VAL A 22 2.83 12.36 1.76
C VAL A 22 1.60 12.15 0.87
N VAL A 23 0.73 11.21 1.25
CA VAL A 23 -0.51 10.96 0.51
C VAL A 23 -1.35 12.22 0.43
N GLU A 24 -1.49 12.92 1.56
CA GLU A 24 -2.31 14.13 1.62
C GLU A 24 -1.64 15.29 0.89
N ASP A 25 -0.32 15.36 0.94
CA ASP A 25 0.42 16.37 0.18
C ASP A 25 0.25 16.18 -1.34
N GLU A 26 0.01 14.95 -1.78
CA GLU A 26 -0.26 14.66 -3.19
C GLU A 26 -1.73 14.88 -3.57
N GLY A 27 -2.54 15.34 -2.64
CA GLY A 27 -3.94 15.68 -2.90
C GLY A 27 -4.91 14.52 -2.71
N PHE A 28 -4.46 13.43 -2.06
CA PHE A 28 -5.31 12.27 -1.83
C PHE A 28 -5.72 12.22 -0.35
N ASN A 29 -6.70 11.37 -0.05
CA ASN A 29 -7.14 11.15 1.30
C ASN A 29 -6.40 9.92 1.88
N GLY A 30 -5.66 10.09 2.97
CA GLY A 30 -4.90 9.01 3.60
C GLY A 30 -5.67 8.39 4.75
N VAL A 31 -5.85 7.07 4.72
CA VAL A 31 -6.52 6.32 5.77
C VAL A 31 -5.55 5.29 6.33
N LEU A 32 -5.31 5.35 7.64
CA LEU A 32 -4.44 4.38 8.32
C LEU A 32 -5.28 3.17 8.72
N PHE A 33 -4.87 1.98 8.27
CA PHE A 33 -5.56 0.75 8.65
C PHE A 33 -5.24 0.43 10.11
N PRO A 34 -6.26 0.27 10.97
CA PRO A 34 -6.02 -0.15 12.37
C PRO A 34 -5.74 -1.66 12.36
N LEU A 35 -4.51 -2.01 12.54
CA LEU A 35 -3.96 -3.35 12.30
C LEU A 35 -4.64 -4.50 13.04
N GLU A 36 -5.44 -4.19 14.05
CA GLU A 36 -6.14 -5.21 14.85
C GLU A 36 -7.52 -5.54 14.31
N GLU A 37 -7.94 -4.87 13.25
CA GLU A 37 -9.27 -5.06 12.67
C GLU A 37 -9.19 -5.89 11.39
N ASN A 38 -10.35 -6.25 10.86
CA ASN A 38 -10.43 -7.07 9.65
C ASN A 38 -10.03 -6.25 8.43
N PHE A 39 -9.00 -6.71 7.73
CA PHE A 39 -8.43 -5.97 6.61
C PHE A 39 -9.41 -5.80 5.45
N ILE A 40 -10.05 -6.89 5.02
CA ILE A 40 -10.95 -6.83 3.86
C ILE A 40 -12.17 -5.95 4.16
N LYS A 41 -12.68 -5.97 5.39
CA LYS A 41 -13.76 -5.07 5.77
C LYS A 41 -13.34 -3.60 5.66
N TRP A 42 -12.08 -3.30 5.99
CA TRP A 42 -11.56 -1.94 5.86
C TRP A 42 -11.38 -1.55 4.40
N VAL A 43 -10.98 -2.50 3.55
CA VAL A 43 -10.92 -2.25 2.11
C VAL A 43 -12.32 -1.96 1.58
N ASP A 44 -13.32 -2.76 1.98
CA ASP A 44 -14.72 -2.52 1.60
C ASP A 44 -15.20 -1.14 2.03
N LYS A 45 -14.90 -0.77 3.27
CA LYS A 45 -15.39 0.46 3.87
C LYS A 45 -14.71 1.70 3.29
N SER A 46 -13.40 1.67 3.14
CA SER A 46 -12.62 2.83 2.69
C SER A 46 -12.63 3.01 1.18
N LYS A 47 -12.91 1.95 0.44
CA LYS A 47 -12.93 1.97 -1.03
C LYS A 47 -11.70 2.63 -1.60
N PRO A 48 -10.50 2.12 -1.28
CA PRO A 48 -9.29 2.81 -1.69
C PRO A 48 -9.03 2.70 -3.18
N SER A 49 -8.44 3.75 -3.74
CA SER A 49 -7.93 3.73 -5.10
C SER A 49 -6.57 3.05 -5.17
N ALA A 50 -5.87 2.97 -4.04
CA ALA A 50 -4.56 2.34 -3.97
C ALA A 50 -4.26 1.96 -2.53
N ILE A 51 -3.33 1.04 -2.34
CA ILE A 51 -2.91 0.59 -1.01
C ILE A 51 -1.39 0.70 -0.90
N ILE A 52 -0.91 1.31 0.19
CA ILE A 52 0.50 1.28 0.56
C ILE A 52 0.65 0.17 1.59
N MET A 53 1.54 -0.79 1.33
CA MET A 53 1.65 -1.99 2.14
C MET A 53 3.07 -2.21 2.63
N ASP A 54 3.25 -2.38 3.94
CA ASP A 54 4.50 -2.90 4.49
C ASP A 54 4.38 -4.43 4.58
N LEU A 55 5.46 -5.13 4.30
CA LEU A 55 5.46 -6.59 4.36
C LEU A 55 5.79 -7.11 5.75
N ALA A 56 6.55 -6.35 6.54
CA ALA A 56 7.00 -6.76 7.86
C ALA A 56 6.15 -6.10 8.95
N LEU A 57 4.92 -6.57 9.09
CA LEU A 57 4.01 -6.09 10.12
C LEU A 57 4.15 -6.94 11.37
N ASN A 58 3.82 -6.38 12.52
CA ASN A 58 4.09 -6.99 13.81
C ASN A 58 3.37 -8.33 14.02
N ARG A 59 2.10 -8.41 13.71
CA ARG A 59 1.31 -9.62 13.90
C ARG A 59 0.65 -10.11 12.63
N LEU A 60 0.99 -9.49 11.51
CA LEU A 60 0.40 -9.80 10.23
C LEU A 60 1.49 -9.91 9.19
N SER A 61 1.24 -10.67 8.15
CA SER A 61 2.13 -10.71 7.00
C SER A 61 1.52 -9.85 5.89
N GLY A 62 2.29 -8.88 5.41
CA GLY A 62 1.83 -8.06 4.28
C GLY A 62 1.55 -8.91 3.05
N PHE A 63 2.33 -9.98 2.83
CA PHE A 63 2.06 -10.90 1.73
C PHE A 63 0.71 -11.57 1.87
N ASP A 64 0.32 -11.96 3.09
CA ASP A 64 -0.99 -12.58 3.30
C ASP A 64 -2.11 -11.58 3.00
N LEU A 65 -1.95 -10.33 3.39
CA LEU A 65 -2.94 -9.30 3.08
C LEU A 65 -3.04 -9.05 1.58
N ILE A 66 -1.91 -9.04 0.88
CA ILE A 66 -1.90 -8.91 -0.58
C ILE A 66 -2.67 -10.07 -1.21
N LYS A 67 -2.46 -11.29 -0.72
CA LYS A 67 -3.19 -12.45 -1.22
C LYS A 67 -4.68 -12.31 -1.00
N GLU A 68 -5.11 -11.79 0.14
CA GLU A 68 -6.53 -11.56 0.40
C GLU A 68 -7.13 -10.60 -0.63
N VAL A 69 -6.43 -9.50 -0.92
CA VAL A 69 -6.90 -8.53 -1.91
C VAL A 69 -6.98 -9.16 -3.30
N LYS A 70 -5.92 -9.88 -3.70
CA LYS A 70 -5.85 -10.49 -5.04
C LYS A 70 -6.86 -11.60 -5.23
N ALA A 71 -7.25 -12.27 -4.15
CA ALA A 71 -8.27 -13.33 -4.22
C ALA A 71 -9.70 -12.80 -4.19
N HIS A 72 -9.88 -11.53 -3.87
CA HIS A 72 -11.22 -10.96 -3.69
C HIS A 72 -11.72 -10.37 -5.01
N GLN A 73 -12.86 -10.86 -5.48
CA GLN A 73 -13.39 -10.48 -6.80
C GLN A 73 -13.55 -8.97 -6.98
N LYS A 74 -13.97 -8.27 -5.94
CA LYS A 74 -14.16 -6.82 -6.00
C LYS A 74 -12.87 -6.02 -5.89
N HIS A 75 -11.85 -6.58 -5.25
CA HIS A 75 -10.66 -5.79 -4.85
C HIS A 75 -9.39 -6.19 -5.56
N LYS A 76 -9.40 -7.27 -6.32
CA LYS A 76 -8.18 -7.81 -6.95
C LYS A 76 -7.44 -6.85 -7.86
N ASN A 77 -8.13 -5.84 -8.36
CA ASN A 77 -7.53 -4.86 -9.27
C ASN A 77 -7.09 -3.57 -8.58
N ILE A 78 -7.25 -3.47 -7.26
CA ILE A 78 -6.76 -2.29 -6.54
C ILE A 78 -5.22 -2.30 -6.61
N PRO A 79 -4.60 -1.25 -7.15
CA PRO A 79 -3.14 -1.22 -7.23
C PRO A 79 -2.51 -1.09 -5.85
N ILE A 80 -1.37 -1.77 -5.67
CA ILE A 80 -0.65 -1.82 -4.40
C ILE A 80 0.80 -1.40 -4.66
N VAL A 81 1.35 -0.61 -3.74
CA VAL A 81 2.79 -0.36 -3.69
C VAL A 81 3.31 -0.82 -2.34
N VAL A 82 4.44 -1.54 -2.36
CA VAL A 82 5.07 -2.04 -1.14
C VAL A 82 6.20 -1.09 -0.75
N ILE A 83 6.20 -0.65 0.50
CA ILE A 83 7.31 0.13 1.07
C ILE A 83 7.70 -0.55 2.37
N THR A 84 8.86 -1.20 2.39
CA THR A 84 9.22 -2.06 3.51
C THR A 84 10.68 -1.88 3.90
N GLY A 85 10.97 -2.04 5.20
CA GLY A 85 12.34 -2.10 5.71
C GLY A 85 12.95 -3.49 5.63
N ARG A 86 12.13 -4.47 5.30
CA ARG A 86 12.55 -5.87 5.23
C ARG A 86 13.38 -6.14 3.98
N ASP A 87 14.43 -6.97 4.11
CA ASP A 87 15.15 -7.47 2.95
C ASP A 87 14.27 -8.48 2.21
N LEU A 88 14.27 -8.36 0.89
CA LEU A 88 13.47 -9.23 0.04
C LEU A 88 14.39 -10.20 -0.70
N ASP A 89 14.05 -11.48 -0.67
CA ASP A 89 14.78 -12.48 -1.45
C ASP A 89 14.19 -12.59 -2.86
N VAL A 90 14.79 -13.45 -3.67
CA VAL A 90 14.37 -13.62 -5.07
C VAL A 90 12.91 -14.07 -5.16
N LYS A 91 12.49 -14.94 -4.24
CA LYS A 91 11.10 -15.42 -4.21
C LYS A 91 10.13 -14.29 -3.94
N ASP A 92 10.45 -13.44 -2.94
CA ASP A 92 9.62 -12.30 -2.59
C ASP A 92 9.49 -11.34 -3.78
N ILE A 93 10.61 -11.00 -4.40
CA ILE A 93 10.65 -10.07 -5.53
C ILE A 93 9.86 -10.63 -6.70
N THR A 94 10.01 -11.92 -6.98
CA THR A 94 9.28 -12.57 -8.06
C THR A 94 7.77 -12.51 -7.82
N GLU A 95 7.35 -12.79 -6.60
CA GLU A 95 5.92 -12.74 -6.26
C GLU A 95 5.34 -11.33 -6.48
N LEU A 96 6.07 -10.30 -6.05
CA LEU A 96 5.62 -8.93 -6.24
C LEU A 96 5.54 -8.56 -7.72
N LYS A 97 6.55 -8.92 -8.49
CA LYS A 97 6.56 -8.63 -9.93
C LYS A 97 5.45 -9.34 -10.68
N MET A 98 5.17 -10.60 -10.32
CA MET A 98 4.09 -11.35 -10.94
C MET A 98 2.73 -10.75 -10.67
N ASN A 99 2.59 -10.00 -9.60
CA ASN A 99 1.35 -9.30 -9.27
C ASN A 99 1.36 -7.83 -9.67
N ASP A 100 2.36 -7.41 -10.44
CA ASP A 100 2.53 -6.03 -10.91
C ASP A 100 2.59 -5.04 -9.74
N ILE A 101 3.32 -5.40 -8.69
CA ILE A 101 3.47 -4.57 -7.51
C ILE A 101 4.88 -3.99 -7.46
N GLN A 102 4.97 -2.66 -7.45
CA GLN A 102 6.24 -1.96 -7.24
C GLN A 102 6.61 -2.04 -5.76
N TYR A 103 7.92 -2.16 -5.47
CA TYR A 103 8.38 -2.13 -4.10
C TYR A 103 9.53 -1.14 -3.92
N LEU A 104 9.57 -0.53 -2.73
CA LEU A 104 10.63 0.40 -2.33
C LEU A 104 11.17 -0.04 -0.97
N ARG A 105 12.47 0.20 -0.73
CA ARG A 105 13.12 -0.12 0.53
C ARG A 105 13.19 1.13 1.42
N LYS A 106 12.61 1.04 2.62
CA LYS A 106 12.77 2.11 3.62
C LYS A 106 14.27 2.34 3.85
N GLY A 107 14.67 3.59 3.96
CA GLY A 107 16.05 3.94 4.19
C GLY A 107 16.94 3.95 2.96
N ARG A 108 16.42 3.47 1.82
CA ARG A 108 17.17 3.48 0.56
C ARG A 108 16.46 4.28 -0.52
N VAL A 109 15.29 4.81 -0.22
CA VAL A 109 14.56 5.67 -1.15
C VAL A 109 14.49 7.06 -0.56
N ASP A 110 14.49 8.08 -1.40
CA ASP A 110 14.31 9.44 -0.93
C ASP A 110 12.83 9.82 -0.99
N MET A 111 12.51 10.98 -0.43
CA MET A 111 11.12 11.42 -0.37
C MET A 111 10.54 11.66 -1.76
N HIS A 112 11.35 12.11 -2.71
CA HIS A 112 10.89 12.33 -4.07
C HIS A 112 10.41 11.01 -4.70
N GLU A 113 11.16 9.93 -4.47
CA GLU A 113 10.79 8.62 -4.99
C GLU A 113 9.48 8.11 -4.36
N ILE A 114 9.29 8.39 -3.06
CA ILE A 114 8.05 7.98 -2.37
C ILE A 114 6.86 8.76 -2.94
N HIS A 115 6.98 10.08 -3.09
CA HIS A 115 5.93 10.89 -3.71
C HIS A 115 5.59 10.37 -5.10
N GLN A 116 6.61 10.07 -5.89
CA GLN A 116 6.41 9.58 -7.25
C GLN A 116 5.69 8.23 -7.26
N ALA A 117 6.09 7.32 -6.35
CA ALA A 117 5.46 6.00 -6.27
C ALA A 117 3.98 6.10 -5.89
N ILE A 118 3.65 7.02 -5.00
CA ILE A 118 2.26 7.23 -4.59
C ILE A 118 1.44 7.78 -5.75
N ARG A 119 1.96 8.78 -6.47
CA ARG A 119 1.28 9.29 -7.67
C ARG A 119 1.05 8.17 -8.69
N ASN A 120 2.08 7.36 -8.92
CA ASN A 120 2.01 6.30 -9.93
C ASN A 120 1.00 5.22 -9.55
N VAL A 121 0.96 4.81 -8.27
CA VAL A 121 0.03 3.75 -7.87
C VAL A 121 -1.41 4.23 -7.93
N VAL A 122 -1.68 5.48 -7.58
CA VAL A 122 -3.03 6.03 -7.69
C VAL A 122 -3.42 6.16 -9.16
N ALA A 123 -2.48 6.58 -10.02
CA ALA A 123 -2.74 6.70 -11.45
C ALA A 123 -3.13 5.36 -12.08
N LYS A 124 -2.59 4.24 -11.58
CA LYS A 124 -2.96 2.91 -12.08
C LYS A 124 -4.45 2.62 -11.90
N SER A 125 -5.08 3.16 -10.86
CA SER A 125 -6.51 2.95 -10.64
C SER A 125 -7.37 3.58 -11.74
N GLU A 126 -6.81 4.56 -12.44
CA GLU A 126 -7.51 5.29 -13.51
C GLU A 126 -7.30 4.66 -14.88
N GLY A 127 -6.32 3.78 -15.01
CA GLY A 127 -5.98 3.15 -16.27
C GLY A 127 -6.81 1.93 -16.63
N LYS A 128 -7.92 1.71 -15.95
CA LYS A 128 -8.77 0.54 -16.17
C LYS A 128 -9.86 0.84 -17.18
#